data_d08aeb66cdec5771ee76a38147aa80d5
#
_entry.id   d08aeb66cdec5771ee76a38147aa80d5
#
_cell.length_a   1.000
_cell.length_b   1.000
_cell.length_c   1.000
_cell.angle_alpha   90.00
_cell.angle_beta   90.00
_cell.angle_gamma   90.00
#
_symmetry.space_group_name_H-M   'P 1'
#
loop_
_entity.id
_entity.type
_entity.pdbx_description
1 polymer ?
#
loop_
_entity_poly.entity_id
_entity_poly.type
_entity_poly.pdbx_seq_one_letter_code
_entity_poly.pdbx_strand_id
1 'polypeptide(L)'
;DFFDTYGVCNDLGDADVVNTIWYYNYKFLNNVNNALSALEKADDAPENKYYKGICLSYRAMIYMDLVRMYEYKKTGVEKLDAEAASKNLYGITVPIITAETTEEEGRNNPRAPFYAVYKFILDDLASAEELLSDYQRPTKNLPCTPVVHGLMARMWLEMGSRFELYPEDLNTLNNNTDLNIASKETCFTKAAEYARKVINESGAMPLTEKEWFG
;
A
#
# COMPACT_ATOMS: atom_id res chain seq x y z
N ASP A 1 27.11 -4.18 -15.75
CA ASP A 1 26.76 -2.85 -15.27
C ASP A 1 25.26 -2.82 -14.94
N PHE A 2 24.86 -2.18 -13.83
CA PHE A 2 23.47 -2.19 -13.33
C PHE A 2 22.46 -1.72 -14.40
N PHE A 3 22.88 -0.85 -15.30
CA PHE A 3 22.06 -0.33 -16.38
C PHE A 3 22.07 -1.18 -17.66
N ASP A 4 23.03 -2.06 -17.83
CA ASP A 4 23.13 -2.89 -19.06
C ASP A 4 22.03 -3.96 -19.09
N THR A 5 21.56 -4.42 -17.95
CA THR A 5 20.42 -5.34 -17.81
C THR A 5 19.07 -4.71 -18.20
N TYR A 6 18.97 -3.38 -18.28
CA TYR A 6 17.75 -2.66 -18.66
C TYR A 6 17.45 -2.74 -20.17
N GLY A 7 18.45 -3.04 -20.97
CA GLY A 7 18.30 -3.16 -22.44
C GLY A 7 17.63 -4.44 -22.91
N VAL A 8 17.48 -5.44 -22.04
CA VAL A 8 16.94 -6.76 -22.40
C VAL A 8 15.55 -6.93 -21.79
N CYS A 9 14.53 -6.43 -22.49
CA CYS A 9 13.13 -6.45 -22.02
C CYS A 9 12.59 -7.85 -21.68
N ASN A 10 13.23 -8.91 -22.17
CA ASN A 10 12.80 -10.29 -21.93
C ASN A 10 13.24 -10.85 -20.58
N ASP A 11 14.19 -10.21 -19.89
CA ASP A 11 14.78 -10.69 -18.63
C ASP A 11 14.30 -9.90 -17.42
N LEU A 12 13.22 -9.11 -17.54
CA LEU A 12 12.67 -8.30 -16.45
C LEU A 12 12.29 -9.15 -15.22
N GLY A 13 11.96 -10.42 -15.38
CA GLY A 13 11.66 -11.34 -14.28
C GLY A 13 12.87 -11.65 -13.40
N ASP A 14 14.07 -11.66 -13.98
CA ASP A 14 15.36 -11.96 -13.34
C ASP A 14 16.24 -10.71 -13.22
N ALA A 15 15.75 -9.55 -13.69
CA ALA A 15 16.51 -8.32 -13.66
C ALA A 15 16.78 -7.84 -12.24
N ASP A 16 18.02 -7.44 -11.97
CA ASP A 16 18.47 -6.93 -10.67
C ASP A 16 17.59 -5.78 -10.15
N VAL A 17 17.09 -4.95 -11.04
CA VAL A 17 16.20 -3.82 -10.71
C VAL A 17 14.90 -4.29 -10.05
N VAL A 18 14.26 -5.31 -10.59
CA VAL A 18 13.00 -5.86 -10.06
C VAL A 18 13.26 -6.56 -8.72
N ASN A 19 14.31 -7.38 -8.67
CA ASN A 19 14.71 -8.07 -7.45
C ASN A 19 15.16 -7.09 -6.36
N THR A 20 15.85 -6.01 -6.71
CA THR A 20 16.28 -4.96 -5.80
C THR A 20 15.10 -4.26 -5.16
N ILE A 21 14.10 -3.86 -5.96
CA ILE A 21 12.87 -3.22 -5.44
C ILE A 21 12.14 -4.15 -4.49
N TRP A 22 11.95 -5.43 -4.86
CA TRP A 22 11.35 -6.44 -4.00
C TRP A 22 12.11 -6.59 -2.68
N TYR A 23 13.43 -6.82 -2.76
CA TYR A 23 14.29 -7.03 -1.60
C TYR A 23 14.25 -5.86 -0.62
N TYR A 24 14.41 -4.62 -1.09
CA TYR A 24 14.43 -3.46 -0.21
C TYR A 24 13.06 -3.18 0.43
N ASN A 25 11.97 -3.33 -0.31
CA ASN A 25 10.63 -3.16 0.26
C ASN A 25 10.37 -4.19 1.38
N TYR A 26 10.70 -5.47 1.16
CA TYR A 26 10.55 -6.48 2.20
C TYR A 26 11.52 -6.29 3.37
N LYS A 27 12.70 -5.77 3.14
CA LYS A 27 13.62 -5.36 4.21
C LYS A 27 13.04 -4.22 5.04
N PHE A 28 12.42 -3.22 4.42
CA PHE A 28 11.73 -2.15 5.14
C PHE A 28 10.51 -2.67 5.90
N LEU A 29 9.70 -3.55 5.29
CA LEU A 29 8.58 -4.21 5.98
C LEU A 29 9.04 -4.97 7.22
N ASN A 30 10.14 -5.71 7.12
CA ASN A 30 10.71 -6.40 8.27
C ASN A 30 11.12 -5.42 9.39
N ASN A 31 11.75 -4.31 9.06
CA ASN A 31 12.10 -3.29 10.06
C ASN A 31 10.86 -2.68 10.71
N VAL A 32 9.82 -2.38 9.93
CA VAL A 32 8.52 -1.87 10.45
C VAL A 32 7.86 -2.89 11.37
N ASN A 33 7.80 -4.16 10.97
CA ASN A 33 7.22 -5.22 11.78
C ASN A 33 7.99 -5.47 13.08
N ASN A 34 9.33 -5.43 13.03
CA ASN A 34 10.15 -5.51 14.24
C ASN A 34 9.88 -4.34 15.20
N ALA A 35 9.70 -3.13 14.67
CA ALA A 35 9.33 -1.97 15.49
C ALA A 35 7.93 -2.14 16.11
N LEU A 36 6.95 -2.62 15.34
CA LEU A 36 5.60 -2.93 15.85
C LEU A 36 5.66 -3.97 16.97
N SER A 37 6.39 -5.07 16.76
CA SER A 37 6.57 -6.12 17.80
C SER A 37 7.25 -5.60 19.05
N ALA A 38 8.19 -4.67 18.93
CA ALA A 38 8.83 -4.04 20.08
C ALA A 38 7.85 -3.13 20.85
N LEU A 39 7.01 -2.38 20.11
CA LEU A 39 6.00 -1.49 20.69
C LEU A 39 4.89 -2.25 21.43
N GLU A 40 4.56 -3.46 21.02
CA GLU A 40 3.60 -4.32 21.73
C GLU A 40 4.09 -4.81 23.08
N LYS A 41 5.40 -4.87 23.26
CA LYS A 41 6.07 -5.29 24.50
C LYS A 41 6.53 -4.11 25.36
N ALA A 42 6.40 -2.89 24.83
CA ALA A 42 6.79 -1.69 25.53
C ALA A 42 5.77 -1.32 26.62
N ASP A 43 6.19 -0.44 27.51
CA ASP A 43 5.31 0.17 28.52
C ASP A 43 4.22 1.06 27.87
N ASP A 44 3.21 1.44 28.64
CA ASP A 44 2.10 2.28 28.19
C ASP A 44 2.49 3.78 28.03
N ALA A 45 3.71 4.06 27.59
CA ALA A 45 4.13 5.43 27.34
C ALA A 45 3.24 6.06 26.24
N PRO A 46 2.71 7.30 26.46
CA PRO A 46 1.78 7.94 25.53
C PRO A 46 2.33 8.08 24.10
N GLU A 47 3.65 8.19 23.96
CA GLU A 47 4.33 8.33 22.68
C GLU A 47 4.31 7.05 21.84
N ASN A 48 4.17 5.88 22.47
CA ASN A 48 4.18 4.59 21.82
C ASN A 48 3.03 4.44 20.82
N LYS A 49 1.87 5.05 21.11
CA LYS A 49 0.75 5.09 20.16
C LYS A 49 1.12 5.80 18.85
N TYR A 50 1.91 6.89 18.93
CA TYR A 50 2.34 7.63 17.74
C TYR A 50 3.35 6.83 16.93
N TYR A 51 4.32 6.18 17.56
CA TYR A 51 5.27 5.32 16.89
C TYR A 51 4.57 4.15 16.19
N LYS A 52 3.54 3.57 16.83
CA LYS A 52 2.71 2.54 16.20
C LYS A 52 1.98 3.07 14.96
N GLY A 53 1.32 4.23 15.06
CA GLY A 53 0.64 4.87 13.93
C GLY A 53 1.59 5.21 12.77
N ILE A 54 2.82 5.68 13.07
CA ILE A 54 3.87 5.93 12.08
C ILE A 54 4.26 4.63 11.37
N CYS A 55 4.52 3.56 12.11
CA CYS A 55 4.87 2.26 11.55
C CYS A 55 3.78 1.70 10.63
N LEU A 56 2.50 1.77 11.06
CA LEU A 56 1.36 1.33 10.25
C LEU A 56 1.23 2.16 8.96
N SER A 57 1.45 3.48 9.02
CA SER A 57 1.44 4.34 7.84
C SER A 57 2.51 3.95 6.82
N TYR A 58 3.73 3.65 7.28
CA TYR A 58 4.81 3.18 6.40
C TYR A 58 4.50 1.79 5.85
N ARG A 59 3.97 0.87 6.65
CA ARG A 59 3.61 -0.47 6.20
C ARG A 59 2.56 -0.42 5.10
N ALA A 60 1.51 0.36 5.29
CA ALA A 60 0.48 0.59 4.29
C ALA A 60 1.06 1.17 2.99
N MET A 61 1.90 2.21 3.08
CA MET A 61 2.54 2.84 1.92
C MET A 61 3.39 1.85 1.13
N ILE A 62 4.20 1.04 1.80
CA ILE A 62 5.06 0.04 1.15
C ILE A 62 4.20 -1.01 0.44
N TYR A 63 3.13 -1.52 1.09
CA TYR A 63 2.22 -2.48 0.45
C TYR A 63 1.48 -1.89 -0.75
N MET A 64 1.07 -0.62 -0.70
CA MET A 64 0.47 0.07 -1.85
C MET A 64 1.40 0.08 -3.06
N ASP A 65 2.68 0.37 -2.85
CA ASP A 65 3.65 0.40 -3.94
C ASP A 65 3.99 -1.02 -4.44
N LEU A 66 4.15 -2.00 -3.54
CA LEU A 66 4.37 -3.39 -3.90
C LEU A 66 3.22 -3.97 -4.74
N VAL A 67 1.97 -3.75 -4.33
CA VAL A 67 0.80 -4.24 -5.07
C VAL A 67 0.77 -3.66 -6.47
N ARG A 68 1.00 -2.36 -6.62
CA ARG A 68 0.99 -1.69 -7.93
C ARG A 68 2.05 -2.24 -8.88
N MET A 69 3.21 -2.64 -8.35
CA MET A 69 4.34 -3.14 -9.15
C MET A 69 4.26 -4.64 -9.45
N TYR A 70 3.74 -5.44 -8.52
CA TYR A 70 3.86 -6.91 -8.59
C TYR A 70 2.54 -7.65 -8.73
N GLU A 71 1.41 -6.96 -8.74
CA GLU A 71 0.13 -7.59 -9.06
C GLU A 71 0.08 -7.96 -10.53
N TYR A 72 -0.34 -9.20 -10.84
CA TYR A 72 -0.66 -9.55 -12.21
C TYR A 72 -1.98 -8.88 -12.63
N LYS A 73 -1.92 -8.06 -13.65
CA LYS A 73 -3.07 -7.42 -14.29
C LYS A 73 -3.20 -7.91 -15.73
N LYS A 74 -4.42 -7.90 -16.29
CA LYS A 74 -4.64 -8.24 -17.69
C LYS A 74 -3.81 -7.32 -18.59
N THR A 75 -3.09 -7.91 -19.52
CA THR A 75 -2.16 -7.20 -20.42
C THR A 75 -2.84 -6.76 -21.71
N GLY A 76 -4.01 -7.35 -22.06
CA GLY A 76 -4.65 -7.22 -23.35
C GLY A 76 -4.01 -8.08 -24.46
N VAL A 77 -2.96 -8.84 -24.14
CA VAL A 77 -2.35 -9.82 -25.05
C VAL A 77 -2.96 -11.19 -24.78
N GLU A 78 -3.81 -11.66 -25.70
CA GLU A 78 -4.63 -12.87 -25.53
C GLU A 78 -3.84 -14.09 -25.04
N LYS A 79 -2.67 -14.35 -25.63
CA LYS A 79 -1.82 -15.49 -25.25
C LYS A 79 -1.33 -15.40 -23.80
N LEU A 80 -0.89 -14.22 -23.37
CA LEU A 80 -0.39 -14.01 -22.00
C LEU A 80 -1.54 -14.06 -20.98
N ASP A 81 -2.66 -13.47 -21.32
CA ASP A 81 -3.83 -13.44 -20.44
C ASP A 81 -4.46 -14.84 -20.31
N ALA A 82 -4.49 -15.64 -21.40
CA ALA A 82 -4.92 -17.03 -21.35
C ALA A 82 -3.97 -17.92 -20.51
N GLU A 83 -2.67 -17.73 -20.60
CA GLU A 83 -1.70 -18.43 -19.76
C GLU A 83 -1.88 -18.07 -18.28
N ALA A 84 -2.01 -16.78 -17.98
CA ALA A 84 -2.25 -16.31 -16.62
C ALA A 84 -3.57 -16.83 -16.04
N ALA A 85 -4.63 -16.87 -16.85
CA ALA A 85 -5.93 -17.42 -16.46
C ALA A 85 -5.82 -18.93 -16.15
N SER A 86 -5.08 -19.68 -16.96
CA SER A 86 -4.84 -21.13 -16.70
C SER A 86 -4.11 -21.41 -15.40
N LYS A 87 -3.33 -20.45 -14.92
CA LYS A 87 -2.55 -20.51 -13.65
C LYS A 87 -3.23 -19.78 -12.49
N ASN A 88 -4.42 -19.21 -12.68
CA ASN A 88 -5.14 -18.39 -11.70
C ASN A 88 -4.29 -17.23 -11.13
N LEU A 89 -3.54 -16.53 -11.99
CA LEU A 89 -2.63 -15.46 -11.55
C LEU A 89 -3.30 -14.08 -11.45
N TYR A 90 -4.48 -13.89 -12.04
CA TYR A 90 -5.16 -12.60 -12.03
C TYR A 90 -5.50 -12.16 -10.60
N GLY A 91 -5.12 -10.92 -10.26
CA GLY A 91 -5.36 -10.36 -8.92
C GLY A 91 -4.50 -10.95 -7.81
N ILE A 92 -3.53 -11.83 -8.14
CA ILE A 92 -2.51 -12.28 -7.18
C ILE A 92 -1.45 -11.19 -7.05
N THR A 93 -1.13 -10.82 -5.82
CA THR A 93 -0.29 -9.67 -5.50
C THR A 93 1.06 -10.09 -4.90
N VAL A 94 1.24 -9.85 -3.63
CA VAL A 94 2.48 -10.08 -2.87
C VAL A 94 2.18 -10.79 -1.54
N PRO A 95 3.13 -11.52 -0.94
CA PRO A 95 2.94 -12.07 0.40
C PRO A 95 2.70 -10.99 1.45
N ILE A 96 1.74 -11.21 2.34
CA ILE A 96 1.55 -10.38 3.53
C ILE A 96 2.42 -10.94 4.65
N ILE A 97 3.27 -10.10 5.25
CA ILE A 97 4.05 -10.40 6.45
C ILE A 97 3.72 -9.40 7.55
N THR A 98 3.57 -9.89 8.76
CA THR A 98 3.28 -9.09 9.95
C THR A 98 4.34 -9.29 11.03
N ALA A 99 4.18 -8.64 12.18
CA ALA A 99 5.06 -8.82 13.33
C ALA A 99 5.01 -10.26 13.89
N GLU A 100 3.90 -10.97 13.69
CA GLU A 100 3.66 -12.34 14.15
C GLU A 100 4.17 -13.40 13.16
N THR A 101 4.46 -13.02 11.91
CA THR A 101 4.91 -13.97 10.89
C THR A 101 6.28 -14.54 11.25
N THR A 102 6.32 -15.83 11.52
CA THR A 102 7.57 -16.54 11.83
C THR A 102 8.43 -16.74 10.58
N GLU A 103 9.72 -17.05 10.78
CA GLU A 103 10.63 -17.33 9.67
C GLU A 103 10.17 -18.55 8.83
N GLU A 104 9.61 -19.56 9.47
CA GLU A 104 9.09 -20.75 8.79
C GLU A 104 7.87 -20.41 7.92
N GLU A 105 6.92 -19.67 8.47
CA GLU A 105 5.76 -19.18 7.71
C GLU A 105 6.20 -18.25 6.57
N GLY A 106 7.17 -17.36 6.82
CA GLY A 106 7.69 -16.45 5.81
C GLY A 106 8.33 -17.16 4.60
N ARG A 107 8.98 -18.30 4.81
CA ARG A 107 9.58 -19.11 3.72
C ARG A 107 8.54 -19.73 2.78
N ASN A 108 7.36 -20.06 3.28
CA ASN A 108 6.28 -20.70 2.53
C ASN A 108 5.05 -19.79 2.35
N ASN A 109 5.19 -18.49 2.56
CA ASN A 109 4.11 -17.54 2.49
C ASN A 109 3.69 -17.30 1.02
N PRO A 110 2.50 -17.75 0.59
CA PRO A 110 2.06 -17.53 -0.78
C PRO A 110 1.74 -16.05 -1.02
N ARG A 111 1.75 -15.64 -2.26
CA ARG A 111 1.25 -14.34 -2.67
C ARG A 111 -0.24 -14.22 -2.35
N ALA A 112 -0.64 -13.14 -1.73
CA ALA A 112 -2.03 -12.88 -1.36
C ALA A 112 -2.85 -12.34 -2.53
N PRO A 113 -4.16 -12.59 -2.58
CA PRO A 113 -5.05 -11.96 -3.54
C PRO A 113 -5.23 -10.46 -3.21
N PHE A 114 -5.56 -9.66 -4.23
CA PHE A 114 -5.69 -8.21 -4.11
C PHE A 114 -6.62 -7.77 -2.98
N TYR A 115 -7.76 -8.44 -2.82
CA TYR A 115 -8.74 -8.07 -1.80
C TYR A 115 -8.18 -8.19 -0.36
N ALA A 116 -7.35 -9.20 -0.12
CA ALA A 116 -6.72 -9.39 1.18
C ALA A 116 -5.70 -8.28 1.47
N VAL A 117 -4.87 -7.91 0.49
CA VAL A 117 -3.88 -6.84 0.66
C VAL A 117 -4.55 -5.47 0.74
N TYR A 118 -5.60 -5.23 -0.03
CA TYR A 118 -6.37 -3.98 0.03
C TYR A 118 -7.02 -3.77 1.41
N LYS A 119 -7.65 -4.83 1.93
CA LYS A 119 -8.18 -4.81 3.30
C LYS A 119 -7.09 -4.53 4.33
N PHE A 120 -5.96 -5.23 4.23
CA PHE A 120 -4.82 -5.07 5.13
C PHE A 120 -4.28 -3.63 5.12
N ILE A 121 -4.13 -3.01 3.94
CA ILE A 121 -3.71 -1.61 3.79
C ILE A 121 -4.72 -0.67 4.45
N LEU A 122 -6.02 -0.87 4.21
CA LEU A 122 -7.06 -0.01 4.78
C LEU A 122 -7.15 -0.13 6.31
N ASP A 123 -6.95 -1.33 6.86
CA ASP A 123 -6.92 -1.55 8.32
C ASP A 123 -5.72 -0.84 8.97
N ASP A 124 -4.55 -0.95 8.36
CA ASP A 124 -3.37 -0.21 8.81
C ASP A 124 -3.60 1.30 8.79
N LEU A 125 -4.16 1.82 7.70
CA LEU A 125 -4.43 3.25 7.57
C LEU A 125 -5.52 3.74 8.54
N ALA A 126 -6.58 2.96 8.77
CA ALA A 126 -7.62 3.29 9.73
C ALA A 126 -7.05 3.35 11.17
N SER A 127 -6.25 2.36 11.53
CA SER A 127 -5.55 2.35 12.83
C SER A 127 -4.57 3.51 12.97
N ALA A 128 -3.84 3.83 11.90
CA ALA A 128 -2.92 4.97 11.89
C ALA A 128 -3.65 6.31 12.01
N GLU A 129 -4.81 6.48 11.36
CA GLU A 129 -5.66 7.69 11.47
C GLU A 129 -6.05 7.94 12.94
N GLU A 130 -6.49 6.90 13.65
CA GLU A 130 -6.85 6.98 15.05
C GLU A 130 -5.63 7.32 15.95
N LEU A 131 -4.55 6.55 15.81
CA LEU A 131 -3.35 6.67 16.62
C LEU A 131 -2.62 8.01 16.45
N LEU A 132 -2.71 8.63 15.28
CA LEU A 132 -2.04 9.89 14.95
C LEU A 132 -2.97 11.10 15.04
N SER A 133 -4.21 10.96 15.52
CA SER A 133 -5.23 12.01 15.52
C SER A 133 -4.81 13.31 16.23
N ASP A 134 -4.01 13.21 17.27
CA ASP A 134 -3.47 14.32 18.06
C ASP A 134 -1.94 14.51 17.92
N TYR A 135 -1.30 13.76 16.99
CA TYR A 135 0.14 13.79 16.80
C TYR A 135 0.60 15.02 16.04
N GLN A 136 1.54 15.75 16.63
CA GLN A 136 2.25 16.86 15.99
C GLN A 136 3.66 16.41 15.60
N ARG A 137 3.88 16.16 14.28
CA ARG A 137 5.18 15.68 13.81
C ARG A 137 6.28 16.72 14.00
N PRO A 138 7.44 16.34 14.55
CA PRO A 138 8.56 17.27 14.71
C PRO A 138 9.27 17.56 13.37
N THR A 139 9.17 16.66 12.41
CA THR A 139 9.83 16.77 11.11
C THR A 139 8.92 16.29 9.97
N LYS A 140 9.12 16.83 8.77
CA LYS A 140 8.26 16.52 7.61
C LYS A 140 8.40 15.08 7.08
N ASN A 141 9.46 14.37 7.45
CA ASN A 141 9.68 12.98 7.04
C ASN A 141 8.90 11.96 7.89
N LEU A 142 8.27 12.37 8.97
CA LEU A 142 7.41 11.48 9.75
C LEU A 142 5.94 11.61 9.29
N PRO A 143 5.21 10.50 9.12
CA PRO A 143 3.79 10.52 8.87
C PRO A 143 3.02 11.22 9.99
N CYS A 144 1.95 11.91 9.62
CA CYS A 144 0.96 12.51 10.51
C CYS A 144 -0.41 12.33 9.87
N THR A 145 -1.48 12.71 10.55
CA THR A 145 -2.87 12.51 10.06
C THR A 145 -3.08 12.98 8.61
N PRO A 146 -2.64 14.17 8.17
CA PRO A 146 -2.74 14.54 6.77
C PRO A 146 -2.02 13.60 5.79
N VAL A 147 -0.90 12.96 6.19
CA VAL A 147 -0.22 11.97 5.35
C VAL A 147 -1.05 10.70 5.25
N VAL A 148 -1.62 10.23 6.35
CA VAL A 148 -2.54 9.08 6.38
C VAL A 148 -3.75 9.35 5.49
N HIS A 149 -4.37 10.52 5.58
CA HIS A 149 -5.47 10.91 4.70
C HIS A 149 -5.06 10.92 3.22
N GLY A 150 -3.83 11.34 2.91
CA GLY A 150 -3.30 11.27 1.55
C GLY A 150 -3.15 9.83 1.03
N LEU A 151 -2.69 8.93 1.88
CA LEU A 151 -2.61 7.50 1.55
C LEU A 151 -4.01 6.88 1.41
N MET A 152 -4.96 7.24 2.28
CA MET A 152 -6.37 6.84 2.15
C MET A 152 -6.96 7.32 0.82
N ALA A 153 -6.75 8.58 0.45
CA ALA A 153 -7.23 9.12 -0.82
C ALA A 153 -6.69 8.32 -2.01
N ARG A 154 -5.39 8.01 -2.00
CA ARG A 154 -4.75 7.17 -3.05
C ARG A 154 -5.34 5.76 -3.07
N MET A 155 -5.53 5.13 -1.92
CA MET A 155 -6.06 3.76 -1.85
C MET A 155 -7.50 3.70 -2.36
N TRP A 156 -8.37 4.60 -1.94
CA TRP A 156 -9.74 4.68 -2.43
C TRP A 156 -9.81 4.99 -3.93
N LEU A 157 -8.92 5.83 -4.45
CA LEU A 157 -8.83 6.11 -5.89
C LEU A 157 -8.41 4.86 -6.68
N GLU A 158 -7.41 4.11 -6.20
CA GLU A 158 -6.96 2.85 -6.81
C GLU A 158 -8.11 1.83 -6.86
N MET A 159 -8.87 1.69 -5.77
CA MET A 159 -10.02 0.79 -5.70
C MET A 159 -11.12 1.21 -6.68
N GLY A 160 -11.46 2.49 -6.73
CA GLY A 160 -12.45 3.00 -7.68
C GLY A 160 -12.05 2.76 -9.12
N SER A 161 -10.80 3.03 -9.46
CA SER A 161 -10.24 2.78 -10.80
C SER A 161 -10.22 1.30 -11.16
N ARG A 162 -9.91 0.43 -10.19
CA ARG A 162 -9.97 -1.02 -10.37
C ARG A 162 -11.39 -1.48 -10.68
N PHE A 163 -12.37 -1.06 -9.90
CA PHE A 163 -13.78 -1.47 -10.09
C PHE A 163 -14.43 -0.85 -11.32
N GLU A 164 -13.86 0.24 -11.84
CA GLU A 164 -14.24 0.76 -13.15
C GLU A 164 -13.75 -0.12 -14.30
N LEU A 165 -12.51 -0.60 -14.22
CA LEU A 165 -11.90 -1.46 -15.23
C LEU A 165 -12.38 -2.92 -15.13
N TYR A 166 -12.61 -3.39 -13.91
CA TYR A 166 -12.99 -4.78 -13.59
C TYR A 166 -14.15 -4.79 -12.57
N PRO A 167 -15.41 -4.59 -13.04
CA PRO A 167 -16.57 -4.49 -12.15
C PRO A 167 -16.81 -5.71 -11.27
N GLU A 168 -16.39 -6.91 -11.73
CA GLU A 168 -16.47 -8.17 -10.97
C GLU A 168 -15.60 -8.16 -9.71
N ASP A 169 -14.53 -7.38 -9.68
CA ASP A 169 -13.62 -7.31 -8.54
C ASP A 169 -14.26 -6.64 -7.31
N LEU A 170 -15.25 -5.78 -7.50
CA LEU A 170 -16.04 -5.21 -6.40
C LEU A 170 -16.76 -6.32 -5.62
N ASN A 171 -17.45 -7.22 -6.35
CA ASN A 171 -18.13 -8.36 -5.73
C ASN A 171 -17.14 -9.32 -5.09
N THR A 172 -16.00 -9.56 -5.74
CA THR A 172 -14.94 -10.42 -5.21
C THR A 172 -14.41 -9.85 -3.89
N LEU A 173 -14.13 -8.55 -3.82
CA LEU A 173 -13.68 -7.91 -2.60
C LEU A 173 -14.74 -7.99 -1.49
N ASN A 174 -15.99 -7.64 -1.76
CA ASN A 174 -17.06 -7.65 -0.77
C ASN A 174 -17.39 -9.05 -0.25
N ASN A 175 -17.28 -10.09 -1.09
CA ASN A 175 -17.50 -11.47 -0.67
C ASN A 175 -16.37 -12.03 0.21
N ASN A 176 -15.19 -11.43 0.16
CA ASN A 176 -14.00 -11.91 0.87
C ASN A 176 -13.51 -10.95 1.98
N THR A 177 -14.17 -9.81 2.14
CA THR A 177 -13.85 -8.82 3.18
C THR A 177 -15.13 -8.23 3.78
N ASP A 178 -15.00 -7.54 4.90
CA ASP A 178 -16.07 -6.83 5.59
C ASP A 178 -16.22 -5.36 5.13
N LEU A 179 -15.56 -4.96 4.04
CA LEU A 179 -15.54 -3.57 3.57
C LEU A 179 -16.90 -3.07 3.07
N ASN A 180 -17.75 -3.98 2.53
CA ASN A 180 -19.12 -3.69 2.11
C ASN A 180 -19.26 -2.44 1.22
N ILE A 181 -18.40 -2.31 0.21
CA ILE A 181 -18.37 -1.17 -0.70
C ILE A 181 -19.58 -1.24 -1.64
N ALA A 182 -20.41 -0.20 -1.64
CA ALA A 182 -21.65 -0.18 -2.43
C ALA A 182 -21.38 -0.08 -3.94
N SER A 183 -20.42 0.74 -4.36
CA SER A 183 -20.10 0.94 -5.78
C SER A 183 -18.72 1.58 -5.96
N LYS A 184 -18.22 1.64 -7.20
CA LYS A 184 -17.01 2.39 -7.55
C LYS A 184 -17.12 3.88 -7.24
N GLU A 185 -18.31 4.45 -7.40
CA GLU A 185 -18.60 5.87 -7.09
C GLU A 185 -18.38 6.15 -5.60
N THR A 186 -18.72 5.21 -4.74
CA THR A 186 -18.40 5.28 -3.29
C THR A 186 -16.89 5.42 -3.07
N CYS A 187 -16.09 4.68 -3.82
CA CYS A 187 -14.63 4.78 -3.73
C CYS A 187 -14.13 6.16 -4.18
N PHE A 188 -14.61 6.67 -5.31
CA PHE A 188 -14.22 8.00 -5.80
C PHE A 188 -14.66 9.13 -4.86
N THR A 189 -15.86 9.00 -4.28
CA THR A 189 -16.35 9.96 -3.27
C THR A 189 -15.43 9.98 -2.05
N LYS A 190 -15.10 8.81 -1.49
CA LYS A 190 -14.16 8.70 -0.36
C LYS A 190 -12.77 9.22 -0.71
N ALA A 191 -12.26 8.93 -1.91
CA ALA A 191 -10.98 9.47 -2.37
C ALA A 191 -10.98 11.00 -2.38
N ALA A 192 -12.04 11.62 -2.90
CA ALA A 192 -12.20 13.07 -2.94
C ALA A 192 -12.34 13.68 -1.53
N GLU A 193 -13.09 13.02 -0.62
CA GLU A 193 -13.25 13.44 0.78
C GLU A 193 -11.90 13.45 1.51
N TYR A 194 -11.14 12.37 1.42
CA TYR A 194 -9.82 12.29 2.05
C TYR A 194 -8.82 13.26 1.42
N ALA A 195 -8.82 13.45 0.10
CA ALA A 195 -7.97 14.45 -0.55
C ALA A 195 -8.30 15.87 -0.06
N ARG A 196 -9.58 16.19 0.14
CA ARG A 196 -10.02 17.49 0.68
C ARG A 196 -9.59 17.68 2.13
N LYS A 197 -9.65 16.63 2.97
CA LYS A 197 -9.09 16.67 4.33
C LYS A 197 -7.61 17.05 4.29
N VAL A 198 -6.80 16.41 3.42
CA VAL A 198 -5.37 16.74 3.29
C VAL A 198 -5.15 18.20 2.94
N ILE A 199 -5.88 18.73 1.95
CA ILE A 199 -5.78 20.13 1.53
C ILE A 199 -6.06 21.08 2.70
N ASN A 200 -7.11 20.79 3.48
CA ASN A 200 -7.55 21.65 4.58
C ASN A 200 -6.65 21.55 5.83
N GLU A 201 -6.10 20.38 6.11
CA GLU A 201 -5.40 20.06 7.36
C GLU A 201 -3.88 20.21 7.27
N SER A 202 -3.32 20.06 6.08
CA SER A 202 -1.85 20.07 5.89
C SER A 202 -1.21 21.44 6.10
N GLY A 203 -1.98 22.52 5.96
CA GLY A 203 -1.44 23.88 5.92
C GLY A 203 -0.54 24.15 4.71
N ALA A 204 -0.42 23.20 3.79
CA ALA A 204 0.40 23.34 2.58
C ALA A 204 -0.30 24.25 1.58
N MET A 205 0.47 25.16 0.98
CA MET A 205 0.02 26.04 -0.09
C MET A 205 0.79 25.69 -1.37
N PRO A 206 0.15 25.79 -2.55
CA PRO A 206 0.88 25.70 -3.80
C PRO A 206 2.03 26.72 -3.83
N LEU A 207 3.18 26.30 -4.36
CA LEU A 207 4.28 27.24 -4.60
C LEU A 207 3.86 28.28 -5.64
N THR A 208 4.22 29.53 -5.42
CA THR A 208 4.13 30.56 -6.45
C THR A 208 5.20 30.31 -7.52
N GLU A 209 5.03 30.88 -8.72
CA GLU A 209 6.00 30.80 -9.79
C GLU A 209 7.40 31.28 -9.33
N LYS A 210 7.45 32.35 -8.54
CA LYS A 210 8.69 32.88 -7.97
C LYS A 210 9.36 31.90 -6.99
N GLU A 211 8.61 31.19 -6.17
CA GLU A 211 9.15 30.21 -5.23
C GLU A 211 9.59 28.91 -5.94
N TRP A 212 9.01 28.64 -7.13
CA TRP A 212 9.39 27.49 -7.94
C TRP A 212 10.70 27.71 -8.71
N PHE A 213 10.91 28.90 -9.25
CA PHE A 213 12.06 29.24 -10.07
C PHE A 213 13.16 30.01 -9.32
N GLY A 214 12.94 30.39 -8.07
CA GLY A 214 13.86 31.21 -7.26
C GLY A 214 14.92 30.45 -6.59
#